data_ec206c3fdadc42094c72b0c599b18c09
#
_entry.id   ec206c3fdadc42094c72b0c599b18c09
#
_cell.length_a   1.000
_cell.length_b   1.000
_cell.length_c   1.000
_cell.angle_alpha   90.00
_cell.angle_beta   90.00
_cell.angle_gamma   90.00
#
_symmetry.space_group_name_H-M   'P 1'
#
loop_
_entity.id
_entity.type
_entity.pdbx_description
1 polymer ?
#
loop_
_entity_poly.entity_id
_entity_poly.type
_entity_poly.pdbx_seq_one_letter_code
_entity_poly.pdbx_strand_id
1 'polypeptide(L)'
;MQVSFFLQGALLVLTQPHFCQNLYAKYKWFIFLWLGFLVCQLINTIPLPYAFIEFLRPERLSELANQPEGSKWIALSFDVGQSQITLMKSFAYCVLFFLSLSLINSPQRLKFTLITISAAGICQGIYGSLEVLSGIKQSIIFELPVTHIATGSFVYKNHYANYLLLTLSAAIGYLIATMHITKTGTKRERLRRLIKFWLSNKVLFRIGIIVMVIALVMSRSRMGNSAFFFSMTLTATLGLIYFKPRQKSYITLFVSMLIIDILIVSSLFGLKQVQQRLEQTSLTQESRDEVITDTLPLLSEHPLLGFGGGTFYTIYPQVQNKTIQHFYDHAHNEYLQFSLEFGLVGALLLALLVILCAKSSISAIRQRRHPLPRGVAFASFMAILGMALHATVDFPLQASANAALFIVLLSLGVISNTISMRFQHNKV
;
A
#
# COMPACT_ATOMS: atom_id res chain seq x y z
N MET A 1 -15.73 -2.21 9.27
CA MET A 1 -14.26 -2.45 9.39
C MET A 1 -13.63 -1.61 10.51
N GLN A 2 -13.75 -0.27 10.54
CA GLN A 2 -13.18 0.58 11.58
C GLN A 2 -13.64 0.19 12.99
N VAL A 3 -14.96 0.01 13.21
CA VAL A 3 -15.52 -0.41 14.50
C VAL A 3 -14.90 -1.71 15.01
N SER A 4 -14.68 -2.69 14.12
CA SER A 4 -14.03 -3.96 14.50
C SER A 4 -12.59 -3.74 14.99
N PHE A 5 -11.82 -2.84 14.38
CA PHE A 5 -10.46 -2.54 14.84
C PHE A 5 -10.48 -1.85 16.21
N PHE A 6 -11.40 -0.92 16.43
CA PHE A 6 -11.52 -0.24 17.73
C PHE A 6 -11.91 -1.21 18.84
N LEU A 7 -12.89 -2.09 18.59
CA LEU A 7 -13.31 -3.10 19.56
C LEU A 7 -12.18 -4.08 19.90
N GLN A 8 -11.42 -4.55 18.89
CA GLN A 8 -10.26 -5.43 19.12
C GLN A 8 -9.15 -4.72 19.88
N GLY A 9 -8.86 -3.46 19.56
CA GLY A 9 -7.90 -2.64 20.27
C GLY A 9 -8.28 -2.44 21.74
N ALA A 10 -9.53 -2.06 21.99
CA ALA A 10 -10.07 -1.90 23.33
C ALA A 10 -10.00 -3.21 24.13
N LEU A 11 -10.39 -4.34 23.51
CA LEU A 11 -10.35 -5.65 24.15
C LEU A 11 -8.91 -6.02 24.57
N LEU A 12 -7.91 -5.77 23.72
CA LEU A 12 -6.51 -6.06 24.06
C LEU A 12 -6.00 -5.20 25.22
N VAL A 13 -6.35 -3.92 25.25
CA VAL A 13 -5.97 -3.01 26.35
C VAL A 13 -6.61 -3.47 27.66
N LEU A 14 -7.87 -3.85 27.64
CA LEU A 14 -8.63 -4.27 28.84
C LEU A 14 -8.19 -5.65 29.37
N THR A 15 -7.84 -6.57 28.45
CA THR A 15 -7.51 -7.97 28.84
C THR A 15 -6.05 -8.20 29.18
N GLN A 16 -5.14 -7.30 28.78
CA GLN A 16 -3.69 -7.46 28.99
C GLN A 16 -3.11 -6.27 29.75
N PRO A 17 -2.94 -6.36 31.10
CA PRO A 17 -2.57 -5.22 31.96
C PRO A 17 -1.25 -4.53 31.56
N HIS A 18 -0.31 -5.25 30.98
CA HIS A 18 0.98 -4.70 30.54
C HIS A 18 1.07 -4.46 29.01
N PHE A 19 -0.06 -4.53 28.31
CA PHE A 19 -0.08 -4.39 26.84
C PHE A 19 0.54 -3.08 26.37
N CYS A 20 0.07 -1.95 26.90
CA CYS A 20 0.55 -0.63 26.53
C CYS A 20 2.04 -0.43 26.89
N GLN A 21 2.49 -0.93 28.05
CA GLN A 21 3.89 -0.82 28.48
C GLN A 21 4.82 -1.61 27.57
N ASN A 22 4.46 -2.85 27.22
CA ASN A 22 5.22 -3.70 26.32
C ASN A 22 5.27 -3.11 24.89
N LEU A 23 4.15 -2.56 24.44
CA LEU A 23 4.05 -1.90 23.14
C LEU A 23 4.95 -0.67 23.08
N TYR A 24 4.90 0.19 24.12
CA TYR A 24 5.72 1.37 24.23
C TYR A 24 7.22 1.03 24.27
N ALA A 25 7.62 0.10 25.12
CA ALA A 25 9.03 -0.29 25.26
C ALA A 25 9.63 -0.76 23.92
N LYS A 26 8.83 -1.43 23.07
CA LYS A 26 9.31 -2.02 21.83
C LYS A 26 9.16 -1.12 20.61
N TYR A 27 8.12 -0.27 20.58
CA TYR A 27 7.71 0.44 19.36
C TYR A 27 7.53 1.95 19.57
N LYS A 28 8.19 2.55 20.58
CA LYS A 28 8.03 3.96 20.97
C LYS A 28 8.11 4.95 19.79
N TRP A 29 9.06 4.77 18.87
CA TRP A 29 9.22 5.66 17.73
C TRP A 29 8.02 5.61 16.75
N PHE A 30 7.44 4.45 16.53
CA PHE A 30 6.22 4.32 15.74
C PHE A 30 5.03 4.97 16.46
N ILE A 31 4.95 4.83 17.79
CA ILE A 31 3.91 5.48 18.59
C ILE A 31 4.02 7.00 18.47
N PHE A 32 5.22 7.57 18.64
CA PHE A 32 5.42 9.02 18.51
C PHE A 32 5.06 9.54 17.11
N LEU A 33 5.44 8.83 16.05
CA LEU A 33 5.12 9.24 14.68
C LEU A 33 3.61 9.20 14.42
N TRP A 34 2.94 8.11 14.82
CA TRP A 34 1.49 7.99 14.69
C TRP A 34 0.74 9.05 15.51
N LEU A 35 1.11 9.23 16.77
CA LEU A 35 0.47 10.23 17.64
C LEU A 35 0.71 11.65 17.09
N GLY A 36 1.93 11.98 16.68
CA GLY A 36 2.24 13.26 16.06
C GLY A 36 1.38 13.52 14.84
N PHE A 37 1.25 12.53 13.94
CA PHE A 37 0.39 12.65 12.75
C PHE A 37 -1.09 12.84 13.09
N LEU A 38 -1.62 12.08 14.07
CA LEU A 38 -3.00 12.22 14.51
C LEU A 38 -3.25 13.57 15.20
N VAL A 39 -2.29 14.07 15.98
CA VAL A 39 -2.37 15.41 16.60
C VAL A 39 -2.40 16.50 15.55
N CYS A 40 -1.57 16.44 14.50
CA CYS A 40 -1.62 17.41 13.40
C CYS A 40 -3.01 17.44 12.73
N GLN A 41 -3.62 16.28 12.49
CA GLN A 41 -4.97 16.21 11.94
C GLN A 41 -6.03 16.72 12.93
N LEU A 42 -5.90 16.38 14.21
CA LEU A 42 -6.83 16.83 15.24
C LEU A 42 -6.85 18.37 15.35
N ILE A 43 -5.69 19.02 15.33
CA ILE A 43 -5.58 20.49 15.36
C ILE A 43 -6.35 21.14 14.21
N ASN A 44 -6.36 20.52 13.02
CA ASN A 44 -7.12 21.00 11.88
C ASN A 44 -8.64 20.88 12.05
N THR A 45 -9.11 19.93 12.88
CA THR A 45 -10.55 19.61 13.01
C THR A 45 -11.24 20.24 14.20
N ILE A 46 -10.50 20.62 15.25
CA ILE A 46 -11.08 21.23 16.44
C ILE A 46 -11.34 22.73 16.22
N PRO A 47 -12.48 23.26 16.67
CA PRO A 47 -12.72 24.71 16.66
C PRO A 47 -11.72 25.41 17.57
N LEU A 48 -11.06 26.45 17.06
CA LEU A 48 -10.09 27.28 17.77
C LEU A 48 -10.66 28.71 17.99
N PRO A 49 -10.24 29.40 19.06
CA PRO A 49 -10.63 30.80 19.30
C PRO A 49 -10.14 31.70 18.18
N TYR A 50 -10.90 32.81 17.94
CA TYR A 50 -10.62 33.83 16.94
C TYR A 50 -9.14 34.26 16.90
N ALA A 51 -8.53 34.58 18.06
CA ALA A 51 -7.16 35.05 18.15
C ALA A 51 -6.13 34.06 17.57
N PHE A 52 -6.38 32.76 17.68
CA PHE A 52 -5.51 31.71 17.06
C PHE A 52 -5.71 31.64 15.55
N ILE A 53 -6.93 31.83 15.07
CA ILE A 53 -7.23 31.83 13.63
C ILE A 53 -6.62 33.07 12.97
N GLU A 54 -6.75 34.23 13.58
CA GLU A 54 -6.16 35.46 13.09
C GLU A 54 -4.63 35.35 12.91
N PHE A 55 -3.98 34.67 13.84
CA PHE A 55 -2.54 34.44 13.77
C PHE A 55 -2.14 33.36 12.75
N LEU A 56 -2.90 32.23 12.68
CA LEU A 56 -2.53 31.10 11.88
C LEU A 56 -3.09 31.14 10.45
N ARG A 57 -4.29 31.71 10.28
CA ARG A 57 -5.04 31.73 9.01
C ARG A 57 -5.98 32.92 8.92
N PRO A 58 -5.45 34.13 8.74
CA PRO A 58 -6.28 35.34 8.71
C PRO A 58 -7.32 35.34 7.57
N GLU A 59 -7.05 34.63 6.46
CA GLU A 59 -7.99 34.51 5.34
C GLU A 59 -9.28 33.78 5.71
N ARG A 60 -9.24 32.87 6.70
CA ARG A 60 -10.45 32.15 7.20
C ARG A 60 -11.40 33.09 7.97
N LEU A 61 -10.95 34.24 8.39
CA LEU A 61 -11.78 35.19 9.10
C LEU A 61 -12.93 35.79 8.26
N SER A 62 -12.73 35.88 6.94
CA SER A 62 -13.77 36.30 6.02
C SER A 62 -14.96 35.33 6.00
N GLU A 63 -14.73 34.07 6.29
CA GLU A 63 -15.80 33.07 6.39
C GLU A 63 -16.59 33.16 7.68
N LEU A 64 -15.99 33.72 8.76
CA LEU A 64 -16.70 33.99 10.02
C LEU A 64 -17.79 35.05 9.85
N ALA A 65 -17.60 36.01 8.93
CA ALA A 65 -18.61 37.03 8.62
C ALA A 65 -19.91 36.41 8.05
N ASN A 66 -19.83 35.20 7.49
CA ASN A 66 -20.96 34.49 6.94
C ASN A 66 -21.57 33.45 7.91
N GLN A 67 -21.08 33.36 9.17
CA GLN A 67 -21.61 32.46 10.19
C GLN A 67 -22.64 33.20 11.07
N PRO A 68 -23.51 32.47 11.79
CA PRO A 68 -24.47 33.07 12.72
C PRO A 68 -23.79 34.00 13.70
N GLU A 69 -24.41 35.15 13.95
CA GLU A 69 -23.91 36.17 14.89
C GLU A 69 -23.55 35.53 16.25
N GLY A 70 -22.24 35.64 16.62
CA GLY A 70 -21.75 35.16 17.91
C GLY A 70 -20.77 33.97 17.87
N SER A 71 -20.52 33.34 16.72
CA SER A 71 -19.53 32.27 16.64
C SER A 71 -18.11 32.86 16.74
N LYS A 72 -17.43 32.57 17.87
CA LYS A 72 -16.04 32.99 18.13
C LYS A 72 -15.03 31.87 17.88
N TRP A 73 -15.48 30.75 17.30
CA TRP A 73 -14.71 29.55 17.16
C TRP A 73 -14.83 29.00 15.73
N ILE A 74 -13.72 28.72 15.09
CA ILE A 74 -13.68 28.12 13.76
C ILE A 74 -12.54 27.09 13.69
N ALA A 75 -12.71 26.02 12.91
CA ALA A 75 -11.64 25.07 12.67
C ALA A 75 -10.68 25.56 11.57
N LEU A 76 -9.43 25.08 11.62
CA LEU A 76 -8.44 25.41 10.60
C LEU A 76 -8.74 24.73 9.25
N SER A 77 -9.40 23.58 9.25
CA SER A 77 -9.72 22.84 8.03
C SER A 77 -10.69 23.59 7.13
N PHE A 78 -10.49 23.50 5.81
CA PHE A 78 -11.39 24.05 4.78
C PHE A 78 -12.65 23.19 4.58
N ASP A 79 -12.61 21.92 5.00
CA ASP A 79 -13.79 21.04 5.13
C ASP A 79 -13.64 20.21 6.41
N VAL A 80 -14.31 20.64 7.46
CA VAL A 80 -14.24 20.02 8.79
C VAL A 80 -14.81 18.60 8.76
N GLY A 81 -15.90 18.38 8.00
CA GLY A 81 -16.55 17.08 7.91
C GLY A 81 -15.63 16.02 7.30
N GLN A 82 -14.99 16.35 6.17
CA GLN A 82 -14.04 15.44 5.52
C GLN A 82 -12.77 15.23 6.34
N SER A 83 -12.30 16.29 7.02
CA SER A 83 -11.13 16.18 7.89
C SER A 83 -11.40 15.30 9.10
N GLN A 84 -12.59 15.33 9.67
CA GLN A 84 -13.00 14.40 10.74
C GLN A 84 -13.05 12.95 10.24
N ILE A 85 -13.64 12.71 9.05
CA ILE A 85 -13.67 11.38 8.43
C ILE A 85 -12.22 10.87 8.19
N THR A 86 -11.35 11.73 7.70
CA THR A 86 -9.94 11.40 7.43
C THR A 86 -9.17 11.13 8.72
N LEU A 87 -9.41 11.90 9.78
CA LEU A 87 -8.86 11.65 11.11
C LEU A 87 -9.31 10.29 11.67
N MET A 88 -10.60 9.94 11.54
CA MET A 88 -11.14 8.65 11.96
C MET A 88 -10.54 7.49 11.17
N LYS A 89 -10.35 7.63 9.85
CA LYS A 89 -9.64 6.66 9.00
C LYS A 89 -8.19 6.49 9.46
N SER A 90 -7.48 7.60 9.68
CA SER A 90 -6.09 7.59 10.14
C SER A 90 -5.93 6.94 11.51
N PHE A 91 -6.86 7.19 12.43
CA PHE A 91 -6.89 6.53 13.73
C PHE A 91 -7.14 5.03 13.59
N ALA A 92 -8.05 4.61 12.70
CA ALA A 92 -8.29 3.20 12.43
C ALA A 92 -7.04 2.50 11.84
N TYR A 93 -6.29 3.16 10.96
CA TYR A 93 -5.03 2.64 10.41
C TYR A 93 -3.93 2.55 11.48
N CYS A 94 -3.85 3.53 12.38
CA CYS A 94 -2.96 3.49 13.52
C CYS A 94 -3.26 2.27 14.40
N VAL A 95 -4.52 2.06 14.77
CA VAL A 95 -4.96 0.89 15.54
C VAL A 95 -4.65 -0.41 14.80
N LEU A 96 -4.94 -0.50 13.49
CA LEU A 96 -4.62 -1.67 12.65
C LEU A 96 -3.11 -1.98 12.65
N PHE A 97 -2.25 -0.96 12.56
CA PHE A 97 -0.81 -1.12 12.61
C PHE A 97 -0.36 -1.78 13.92
N PHE A 98 -0.80 -1.26 15.07
CA PHE A 98 -0.43 -1.79 16.38
C PHE A 98 -1.10 -3.13 16.70
N LEU A 99 -2.33 -3.36 16.24
CA LEU A 99 -2.96 -4.68 16.30
C LEU A 99 -2.15 -5.72 15.53
N SER A 100 -1.70 -5.38 14.31
CA SER A 100 -0.87 -6.28 13.51
C SER A 100 0.45 -6.61 14.22
N LEU A 101 1.13 -5.60 14.79
CA LEU A 101 2.37 -5.79 15.56
C LEU A 101 2.17 -6.69 16.78
N SER A 102 1.01 -6.66 17.40
CA SER A 102 0.71 -7.38 18.64
C SER A 102 0.21 -8.80 18.38
N LEU A 103 -0.69 -8.96 17.41
CA LEU A 103 -1.37 -10.23 17.14
C LEU A 103 -0.52 -11.16 16.27
N ILE A 104 0.30 -10.63 15.35
CA ILE A 104 1.14 -11.45 14.46
C ILE A 104 2.50 -11.73 15.16
N ASN A 105 2.46 -12.40 16.29
CA ASN A 105 3.60 -12.61 17.18
C ASN A 105 4.22 -14.01 17.10
N SER A 106 3.76 -14.88 16.19
CA SER A 106 4.30 -16.22 16.02
C SER A 106 4.60 -16.53 14.54
N PRO A 107 5.55 -17.45 14.27
CA PRO A 107 5.87 -17.88 12.90
C PRO A 107 4.66 -18.44 12.14
N GLN A 108 3.76 -19.11 12.84
CA GLN A 108 2.54 -19.67 12.24
C GLN A 108 1.58 -18.56 11.80
N ARG A 109 1.31 -17.57 12.67
CA ARG A 109 0.46 -16.41 12.35
C ARG A 109 1.06 -15.60 11.21
N LEU A 110 2.37 -15.37 11.23
CA LEU A 110 3.08 -14.65 10.18
C LEU A 110 2.95 -15.33 8.81
N LYS A 111 3.12 -16.66 8.78
CA LYS A 111 2.93 -17.46 7.58
C LYS A 111 1.47 -17.44 7.11
N PHE A 112 0.53 -17.57 8.03
CA PHE A 112 -0.91 -17.55 7.73
C PHE A 112 -1.33 -16.20 7.15
N THR A 113 -0.85 -15.09 7.69
CA THR A 113 -1.11 -13.75 7.15
C THR A 113 -0.66 -13.62 5.69
N LEU A 114 0.56 -14.09 5.34
CA LEU A 114 1.01 -14.07 3.95
C LEU A 114 0.11 -14.91 3.04
N ILE A 115 -0.32 -16.09 3.50
CA ILE A 115 -1.21 -16.97 2.72
C ILE A 115 -2.56 -16.28 2.50
N THR A 116 -3.15 -15.68 3.54
CA THR A 116 -4.45 -15.00 3.46
C THR A 116 -4.41 -13.82 2.49
N ILE A 117 -3.39 -12.96 2.60
CA ILE A 117 -3.20 -11.84 1.67
C ILE A 117 -3.05 -12.35 0.23
N SER A 118 -2.23 -13.38 0.03
CA SER A 118 -2.02 -13.95 -1.30
C SER A 118 -3.28 -14.58 -1.87
N ALA A 119 -4.06 -15.30 -1.05
CA ALA A 119 -5.33 -15.90 -1.46
C ALA A 119 -6.34 -14.83 -1.88
N ALA A 120 -6.43 -13.73 -1.13
CA ALA A 120 -7.28 -12.61 -1.50
C ALA A 120 -6.88 -12.02 -2.87
N GLY A 121 -5.57 -11.85 -3.12
CA GLY A 121 -5.07 -11.41 -4.42
C GLY A 121 -5.37 -12.39 -5.56
N ILE A 122 -5.23 -13.69 -5.32
CA ILE A 122 -5.57 -14.73 -6.30
C ILE A 122 -7.07 -14.69 -6.63
N CYS A 123 -7.94 -14.58 -5.63
CA CYS A 123 -9.38 -14.43 -5.85
C CYS A 123 -9.70 -13.19 -6.69
N GLN A 124 -9.09 -12.05 -6.37
CA GLN A 124 -9.26 -10.81 -7.14
C GLN A 124 -8.70 -10.94 -8.57
N GLY A 125 -7.56 -11.61 -8.73
CA GLY A 125 -6.97 -11.88 -10.04
C GLY A 125 -7.85 -12.77 -10.91
N ILE A 126 -8.41 -13.84 -10.35
CA ILE A 126 -9.36 -14.72 -11.05
C ILE A 126 -10.62 -13.93 -11.42
N TYR A 127 -11.22 -13.21 -10.47
CA TYR A 127 -12.44 -12.47 -10.66
C TYR A 127 -12.31 -11.43 -11.77
N GLY A 128 -11.33 -10.53 -11.69
CA GLY A 128 -11.13 -9.48 -12.70
C GLY A 128 -10.74 -10.02 -14.08
N SER A 129 -9.98 -11.13 -14.14
CA SER A 129 -9.66 -11.77 -15.41
C SER A 129 -10.87 -12.44 -16.05
N LEU A 130 -11.70 -13.13 -15.25
CA LEU A 130 -12.93 -13.79 -15.74
C LEU A 130 -13.94 -12.77 -16.28
N GLU A 131 -14.13 -11.64 -15.61
CA GLU A 131 -15.03 -10.59 -16.10
C GLU A 131 -14.65 -10.12 -17.50
N VAL A 132 -13.38 -9.86 -17.75
CA VAL A 132 -12.89 -9.40 -19.06
C VAL A 132 -12.96 -10.51 -20.11
N LEU A 133 -12.54 -11.75 -19.75
CA LEU A 133 -12.46 -12.87 -20.69
C LEU A 133 -13.84 -13.45 -21.06
N SER A 134 -14.83 -13.34 -20.17
CA SER A 134 -16.18 -13.84 -20.43
C SER A 134 -16.99 -12.98 -21.37
N GLY A 135 -16.54 -11.73 -21.64
CA GLY A 135 -17.24 -10.79 -22.50
C GLY A 135 -18.59 -10.30 -21.96
N ILE A 136 -18.84 -10.49 -20.63
CA ILE A 136 -20.04 -9.99 -19.97
C ILE A 136 -20.07 -8.46 -19.98
N LYS A 137 -21.27 -7.88 -20.04
CA LYS A 137 -21.44 -6.42 -20.07
C LYS A 137 -21.53 -5.81 -18.66
N GLN A 138 -21.90 -6.62 -17.67
CA GLN A 138 -22.05 -6.19 -16.29
C GLN A 138 -21.29 -7.14 -15.36
N SER A 139 -20.70 -6.59 -14.31
CA SER A 139 -19.99 -7.31 -13.26
C SER A 139 -20.91 -8.30 -12.55
N ILE A 140 -20.44 -9.52 -12.31
CA ILE A 140 -21.23 -10.62 -11.72
C ILE A 140 -21.70 -10.28 -10.31
N ILE A 141 -20.92 -9.54 -9.53
CA ILE A 141 -21.21 -9.27 -8.12
C ILE A 141 -21.75 -7.85 -7.90
N PHE A 142 -21.23 -6.87 -8.62
CA PHE A 142 -21.49 -5.45 -8.36
C PHE A 142 -22.38 -4.78 -9.41
N GLU A 143 -22.78 -5.51 -10.46
CA GLU A 143 -23.63 -5.01 -11.57
C GLU A 143 -23.10 -3.75 -12.27
N LEU A 144 -21.81 -3.46 -12.07
CA LEU A 144 -21.13 -2.34 -12.72
C LEU A 144 -20.82 -2.66 -14.19
N PRO A 145 -20.78 -1.65 -15.07
CA PRO A 145 -20.40 -1.87 -16.46
C PRO A 145 -18.99 -2.46 -16.56
N VAL A 146 -18.85 -3.62 -17.21
CA VAL A 146 -17.56 -4.26 -17.49
C VAL A 146 -17.00 -3.71 -18.78
N THR A 147 -15.79 -3.23 -18.73
CA THR A 147 -15.01 -2.78 -19.89
C THR A 147 -14.00 -3.88 -20.28
N HIS A 148 -13.23 -3.67 -21.36
CA HIS A 148 -12.11 -4.54 -21.74
C HIS A 148 -10.88 -4.37 -20.83
N ILE A 149 -11.07 -3.89 -19.59
CA ILE A 149 -10.03 -3.59 -18.61
C ILE A 149 -10.39 -4.30 -17.32
N ALA A 150 -9.47 -5.10 -16.78
CA ALA A 150 -9.69 -5.77 -15.49
C ALA A 150 -9.65 -4.75 -14.33
N THR A 151 -10.72 -4.72 -13.57
CA THR A 151 -10.87 -3.89 -12.37
C THR A 151 -11.20 -4.72 -11.12
N GLY A 152 -11.60 -5.97 -11.29
CA GLY A 152 -12.04 -6.83 -10.19
C GLY A 152 -13.17 -6.16 -9.39
N SER A 153 -13.07 -6.19 -8.06
CA SER A 153 -14.03 -5.52 -7.18
C SER A 153 -13.78 -4.02 -7.00
N PHE A 154 -12.83 -3.44 -7.73
CA PHE A 154 -12.53 -2.02 -7.67
C PHE A 154 -13.21 -1.26 -8.82
N VAL A 155 -13.67 -0.05 -8.54
CA VAL A 155 -14.21 0.84 -9.57
C VAL A 155 -13.09 1.36 -10.48
N TYR A 156 -11.91 1.60 -9.91
CA TYR A 156 -10.80 2.23 -10.61
C TYR A 156 -9.65 1.24 -10.86
N LYS A 157 -9.25 1.10 -12.14
CA LYS A 157 -8.24 0.14 -12.60
C LYS A 157 -6.88 0.25 -11.91
N ASN A 158 -6.47 1.49 -11.54
CA ASN A 158 -5.18 1.69 -10.90
C ASN A 158 -5.21 1.27 -9.43
N HIS A 159 -6.34 1.41 -8.73
CA HIS A 159 -6.52 0.86 -7.38
C HIS A 159 -6.46 -0.67 -7.39
N TYR A 160 -7.10 -1.31 -8.37
CA TYR A 160 -7.01 -2.75 -8.57
C TYR A 160 -5.57 -3.21 -8.85
N ALA A 161 -4.87 -2.52 -9.77
CA ALA A 161 -3.48 -2.83 -10.09
C ALA A 161 -2.56 -2.69 -8.86
N ASN A 162 -2.78 -1.66 -8.03
CA ASN A 162 -2.03 -1.49 -6.78
C ASN A 162 -2.34 -2.59 -5.78
N TYR A 163 -3.61 -2.98 -5.63
CA TYR A 163 -4.00 -4.11 -4.77
C TYR A 163 -3.31 -5.40 -5.18
N LEU A 164 -3.27 -5.70 -6.49
CA LEU A 164 -2.56 -6.86 -7.02
C LEU A 164 -1.04 -6.77 -6.78
N LEU A 165 -0.43 -5.59 -6.92
CA LEU A 165 0.98 -5.37 -6.59
C LEU A 165 1.27 -5.71 -5.13
N LEU A 166 0.44 -5.23 -4.19
CA LEU A 166 0.60 -5.49 -2.77
C LEU A 166 0.44 -6.98 -2.43
N THR A 167 -0.57 -7.64 -3.01
CA THR A 167 -0.82 -9.07 -2.78
C THR A 167 0.22 -9.96 -3.46
N LEU A 168 0.72 -9.59 -4.64
CA LEU A 168 1.85 -10.22 -5.30
C LEU A 168 3.12 -10.12 -4.47
N SER A 169 3.38 -8.97 -3.84
CA SER A 169 4.51 -8.81 -2.93
C SER A 169 4.45 -9.82 -1.77
N ALA A 170 3.27 -10.01 -1.17
CA ALA A 170 3.05 -11.01 -0.14
C ALA A 170 3.24 -12.45 -0.67
N ALA A 171 2.73 -12.73 -1.87
CA ALA A 171 2.81 -14.05 -2.50
C ALA A 171 4.27 -14.45 -2.82
N ILE A 172 5.05 -13.53 -3.37
CA ILE A 172 6.47 -13.73 -3.65
C ILE A 172 7.23 -13.94 -2.34
N GLY A 173 6.94 -13.10 -1.33
CA GLY A 173 7.51 -13.24 0.01
C GLY A 173 7.19 -14.60 0.63
N TYR A 174 5.98 -15.13 0.45
CA TYR A 174 5.61 -16.46 0.89
C TYR A 174 6.39 -17.56 0.15
N LEU A 175 6.61 -17.42 -1.16
CA LEU A 175 7.45 -18.38 -1.90
C LEU A 175 8.87 -18.41 -1.32
N ILE A 176 9.47 -17.24 -1.08
CA ILE A 176 10.80 -17.13 -0.46
C ILE A 176 10.80 -17.76 0.94
N ALA A 177 9.76 -17.48 1.76
CA ALA A 177 9.61 -18.01 3.11
C ALA A 177 9.51 -19.53 3.17
N THR A 178 9.04 -20.18 2.10
CA THR A 178 8.86 -21.63 2.01
C THR A 178 9.95 -22.35 1.21
N MET A 179 10.97 -21.63 0.75
CA MET A 179 12.12 -22.24 0.09
C MET A 179 12.96 -23.04 1.10
N HIS A 180 13.05 -24.34 0.88
CA HIS A 180 13.94 -25.22 1.63
C HIS A 180 15.31 -25.26 0.99
N ILE A 181 16.35 -25.23 1.84
CA ILE A 181 17.74 -25.49 1.43
C ILE A 181 17.83 -26.99 1.08
N THR A 182 17.73 -27.32 -0.19
CA THR A 182 17.88 -28.71 -0.64
C THR A 182 19.36 -29.02 -0.82
N LYS A 183 19.87 -29.97 -0.04
CA LYS A 183 21.18 -30.59 -0.29
C LYS A 183 21.17 -31.31 -1.64
N THR A 184 22.32 -31.35 -2.32
CA THR A 184 22.53 -32.08 -3.56
C THR A 184 22.18 -33.54 -3.37
N GLY A 185 21.33 -34.09 -4.24
CA GLY A 185 20.94 -35.52 -4.22
C GLY A 185 21.17 -36.20 -5.55
N THR A 186 21.05 -37.52 -5.57
CA THR A 186 21.18 -38.40 -6.75
C THR A 186 20.13 -38.04 -7.84
N LYS A 187 20.37 -38.48 -9.10
CA LYS A 187 19.42 -38.26 -10.21
C LYS A 187 17.99 -38.76 -9.88
N ARG A 188 17.89 -39.91 -9.20
CA ARG A 188 16.62 -40.52 -8.78
C ARG A 188 15.88 -39.68 -7.72
N GLU A 189 16.61 -39.06 -6.79
CA GLU A 189 16.04 -38.15 -5.80
C GLU A 189 15.62 -36.82 -6.43
N ARG A 190 16.31 -36.35 -7.50
CA ARG A 190 15.89 -35.17 -8.26
C ARG A 190 14.57 -35.40 -8.98
N LEU A 191 14.41 -36.57 -9.63
CA LEU A 191 13.15 -36.94 -10.29
C LEU A 191 12.00 -37.08 -9.29
N ARG A 192 12.22 -37.77 -8.16
CA ARG A 192 11.22 -37.89 -7.08
C ARG A 192 10.83 -36.54 -6.50
N ARG A 193 11.79 -35.61 -6.40
CA ARG A 193 11.53 -34.21 -5.97
C ARG A 193 10.74 -33.42 -7.00
N LEU A 194 11.01 -33.62 -8.29
CA LEU A 194 10.23 -33.01 -9.38
C LEU A 194 8.77 -33.48 -9.32
N ILE A 195 8.53 -34.78 -9.21
CA ILE A 195 7.16 -35.32 -9.10
C ILE A 195 6.45 -34.79 -7.85
N LYS A 196 7.11 -34.81 -6.68
CA LYS A 196 6.57 -34.25 -5.45
C LYS A 196 6.33 -32.72 -5.54
N PHE A 197 7.14 -32.03 -6.33
CA PHE A 197 6.97 -30.60 -6.60
C PHE A 197 5.68 -30.36 -7.40
N TRP A 198 5.46 -31.10 -8.50
CA TRP A 198 4.25 -30.94 -9.33
C TRP A 198 2.96 -31.31 -8.58
N LEU A 199 3.02 -32.25 -7.66
CA LEU A 199 1.89 -32.70 -6.82
C LEU A 199 1.74 -31.85 -5.53
N SER A 200 2.52 -30.79 -5.35
CA SER A 200 2.49 -29.99 -4.12
C SER A 200 1.58 -28.78 -4.22
N ASN A 201 0.95 -28.38 -3.12
CA ASN A 201 0.19 -27.13 -3.01
C ASN A 201 1.00 -25.87 -3.42
N LYS A 202 2.35 -25.99 -3.55
CA LYS A 202 3.22 -24.92 -4.04
C LYS A 202 3.01 -24.62 -5.52
N VAL A 203 2.59 -25.59 -6.31
CA VAL A 203 2.29 -25.41 -7.74
C VAL A 203 1.02 -24.58 -7.90
N LEU A 204 -0.04 -24.93 -7.20
CA LEU A 204 -1.28 -24.13 -7.21
C LEU A 204 -1.02 -22.69 -6.81
N PHE A 205 -0.17 -22.48 -5.81
CA PHE A 205 0.21 -21.14 -5.37
C PHE A 205 0.97 -20.37 -6.46
N ARG A 206 1.86 -21.01 -7.22
CA ARG A 206 2.56 -20.39 -8.36
C ARG A 206 1.62 -20.09 -9.53
N ILE A 207 0.69 -20.98 -9.82
CA ILE A 207 -0.37 -20.71 -10.81
C ILE A 207 -1.17 -19.47 -10.37
N GLY A 208 -1.51 -19.38 -9.08
CA GLY A 208 -2.18 -18.19 -8.54
C GLY A 208 -1.39 -16.90 -8.76
N ILE A 209 -0.05 -16.93 -8.59
CA ILE A 209 0.80 -15.76 -8.90
C ILE A 209 0.73 -15.42 -10.39
N ILE A 210 0.81 -16.41 -11.27
CA ILE A 210 0.69 -16.18 -12.73
C ILE A 210 -0.65 -15.55 -13.06
N VAL A 211 -1.75 -16.04 -12.47
CA VAL A 211 -3.08 -15.45 -12.65
C VAL A 211 -3.12 -13.99 -12.18
N MET A 212 -2.54 -13.68 -11.01
CA MET A 212 -2.46 -12.29 -10.52
C MET A 212 -1.64 -11.39 -11.46
N VAL A 213 -0.53 -11.90 -12.03
CA VAL A 213 0.27 -11.13 -13.00
C VAL A 213 -0.52 -10.90 -14.29
N ILE A 214 -1.20 -11.91 -14.82
CA ILE A 214 -2.09 -11.75 -15.98
C ILE A 214 -3.14 -10.68 -15.69
N ALA A 215 -3.81 -10.75 -14.55
CA ALA A 215 -4.82 -9.80 -14.13
C ALA A 215 -4.25 -8.38 -13.99
N LEU A 216 -3.03 -8.24 -13.44
CA LEU A 216 -2.33 -6.97 -13.34
C LEU A 216 -2.08 -6.37 -14.73
N VAL A 217 -1.63 -7.18 -15.68
CA VAL A 217 -1.42 -6.73 -17.06
C VAL A 217 -2.75 -6.39 -17.74
N MET A 218 -3.81 -7.19 -17.53
CA MET A 218 -5.16 -6.92 -18.04
C MET A 218 -5.80 -5.67 -17.45
N SER A 219 -5.34 -5.18 -16.31
CA SER A 219 -5.77 -3.89 -15.74
C SER A 219 -5.37 -2.71 -16.62
N ARG A 220 -4.42 -2.88 -17.54
CA ARG A 220 -3.87 -1.83 -18.40
C ARG A 220 -3.39 -0.59 -17.61
N SER A 221 -3.05 -0.76 -16.33
CA SER A 221 -2.44 0.29 -15.51
C SER A 221 -0.94 0.37 -15.82
N ARG A 222 -0.51 1.40 -16.53
CA ARG A 222 0.91 1.59 -16.90
C ARG A 222 1.78 1.64 -15.64
N MET A 223 1.42 2.51 -14.69
CA MET A 223 2.19 2.67 -13.46
C MET A 223 2.10 1.44 -12.56
N GLY A 224 0.94 0.80 -12.43
CA GLY A 224 0.80 -0.45 -11.65
C GLY A 224 1.74 -1.55 -12.12
N ASN A 225 1.83 -1.75 -13.44
CA ASN A 225 2.78 -2.70 -14.04
C ASN A 225 4.24 -2.28 -13.81
N SER A 226 4.59 -1.03 -14.13
CA SER A 226 5.96 -0.51 -13.97
C SER A 226 6.42 -0.57 -12.52
N ALA A 227 5.57 -0.18 -11.58
CA ALA A 227 5.88 -0.23 -10.15
C ALA A 227 6.08 -1.66 -9.66
N PHE A 228 5.30 -2.63 -10.16
CA PHE A 228 5.48 -4.04 -9.83
C PHE A 228 6.84 -4.55 -10.31
N PHE A 229 7.18 -4.39 -11.60
CA PHE A 229 8.43 -4.88 -12.15
C PHE A 229 9.65 -4.22 -11.51
N PHE A 230 9.60 -2.91 -11.32
CA PHE A 230 10.70 -2.17 -10.71
C PHE A 230 10.91 -2.59 -9.24
N SER A 231 9.84 -2.61 -8.45
CA SER A 231 9.93 -2.98 -7.02
C SER A 231 10.38 -4.43 -6.84
N MET A 232 9.90 -5.35 -7.69
CA MET A 232 10.33 -6.74 -7.69
C MET A 232 11.83 -6.86 -8.03
N THR A 233 12.27 -6.23 -9.12
CA THR A 233 13.67 -6.29 -9.59
C THR A 233 14.62 -5.71 -8.56
N LEU A 234 14.31 -4.54 -8.00
CA LEU A 234 15.15 -3.89 -7.00
C LEU A 234 15.22 -4.71 -5.71
N THR A 235 14.08 -5.21 -5.22
CA THR A 235 14.05 -6.04 -4.01
C THR A 235 14.73 -7.38 -4.23
N ALA A 236 14.57 -7.99 -5.42
CA ALA A 236 15.28 -9.22 -5.80
C ALA A 236 16.79 -9.03 -5.82
N THR A 237 17.26 -7.92 -6.38
CA THR A 237 18.70 -7.55 -6.41
C THR A 237 19.25 -7.44 -4.98
N LEU A 238 18.56 -6.74 -4.10
CA LEU A 238 18.93 -6.68 -2.68
C LEU A 238 18.95 -8.07 -2.03
N GLY A 239 17.93 -8.88 -2.32
CA GLY A 239 17.87 -10.26 -1.84
C GLY A 239 19.07 -11.09 -2.31
N LEU A 240 19.46 -10.99 -3.58
CA LEU A 240 20.62 -11.70 -4.14
C LEU A 240 21.95 -11.25 -3.53
N ILE A 241 22.06 -9.97 -3.17
CA ILE A 241 23.26 -9.42 -2.51
C ILE A 241 23.37 -9.96 -1.07
N TYR A 242 22.29 -9.98 -0.32
CA TYR A 242 22.33 -10.23 1.12
C TYR A 242 21.96 -11.65 1.53
N PHE A 243 21.25 -12.44 0.70
CA PHE A 243 20.91 -13.81 1.05
C PHE A 243 22.14 -14.70 0.95
N LYS A 244 22.62 -15.15 2.10
CA LYS A 244 23.73 -16.10 2.21
C LYS A 244 23.22 -17.41 2.81
N PRO A 245 23.65 -18.59 2.29
CA PRO A 245 24.44 -18.79 1.06
C PRO A 245 23.65 -18.41 -0.21
N ARG A 246 24.35 -17.95 -1.25
CA ARG A 246 23.75 -17.69 -2.58
C ARG A 246 23.20 -19.01 -3.14
N GLN A 247 21.90 -19.18 -3.06
CA GLN A 247 21.27 -20.38 -3.58
C GLN A 247 20.83 -20.16 -5.02
N LYS A 248 21.21 -21.11 -5.89
CA LYS A 248 20.74 -21.14 -7.28
C LYS A 248 19.20 -21.04 -7.37
N SER A 249 18.49 -21.58 -6.35
CA SER A 249 17.02 -21.52 -6.26
C SER A 249 16.44 -20.12 -6.20
N TYR A 250 17.10 -19.15 -5.55
CA TYR A 250 16.64 -17.74 -5.54
C TYR A 250 16.83 -17.10 -6.90
N ILE A 251 18.02 -17.32 -7.52
CA ILE A 251 18.28 -16.81 -8.87
C ILE A 251 17.25 -17.38 -9.85
N THR A 252 17.04 -18.70 -9.82
CA THR A 252 16.07 -19.37 -10.70
C THR A 252 14.65 -18.81 -10.46
N LEU A 253 14.24 -18.56 -9.20
CA LEU A 253 12.94 -17.97 -8.89
C LEU A 253 12.79 -16.60 -9.54
N PHE A 254 13.74 -15.69 -9.28
CA PHE A 254 13.64 -14.31 -9.78
C PHE A 254 13.76 -14.23 -11.31
N VAL A 255 14.69 -14.98 -11.90
CA VAL A 255 14.84 -15.03 -13.37
C VAL A 255 13.60 -15.63 -14.02
N SER A 256 13.03 -16.71 -13.48
CA SER A 256 11.79 -17.32 -14.03
C SER A 256 10.60 -16.35 -13.94
N MET A 257 10.48 -15.60 -12.85
CA MET A 257 9.43 -14.58 -12.72
C MET A 257 9.63 -13.46 -13.74
N LEU A 258 10.84 -12.93 -13.87
CA LEU A 258 11.15 -11.89 -14.85
C LEU A 258 10.86 -12.34 -16.29
N ILE A 259 11.23 -13.58 -16.65
CA ILE A 259 10.93 -14.13 -17.97
C ILE A 259 9.44 -14.27 -18.21
N ILE A 260 8.69 -14.81 -17.24
CA ILE A 260 7.24 -14.97 -17.33
C ILE A 260 6.58 -13.59 -17.51
N ASP A 261 7.02 -12.61 -16.75
CA ASP A 261 6.51 -11.25 -16.81
C ASP A 261 6.76 -10.61 -18.18
N ILE A 262 8.00 -10.73 -18.71
CA ILE A 262 8.34 -10.23 -20.04
C ILE A 262 7.49 -10.93 -21.13
N LEU A 263 7.31 -12.24 -21.03
CA LEU A 263 6.51 -13.00 -21.99
C LEU A 263 5.03 -12.56 -21.94
N ILE A 264 4.46 -12.37 -20.76
CA ILE A 264 3.08 -11.92 -20.60
C ILE A 264 2.89 -10.52 -21.16
N VAL A 265 3.78 -9.57 -20.80
CA VAL A 265 3.73 -8.21 -21.34
C VAL A 265 3.86 -8.21 -22.86
N SER A 266 4.82 -8.95 -23.41
CA SER A 266 5.05 -9.02 -24.85
C SER A 266 3.87 -9.63 -25.62
N SER A 267 3.21 -10.66 -25.03
CA SER A 267 2.08 -11.36 -25.69
C SER A 267 0.78 -10.51 -25.67
N LEU A 268 0.57 -9.74 -24.59
CA LEU A 268 -0.68 -8.98 -24.41
C LEU A 268 -0.64 -7.57 -25.03
N PHE A 269 0.54 -6.96 -25.09
CA PHE A 269 0.66 -5.60 -25.62
C PHE A 269 1.23 -5.50 -27.04
N GLY A 270 1.88 -6.54 -27.56
CA GLY A 270 2.54 -6.53 -28.87
C GLY A 270 3.37 -5.26 -29.12
N LEU A 271 4.60 -5.36 -29.53
CA LEU A 271 5.48 -4.19 -29.73
C LEU A 271 4.85 -3.05 -30.56
N LYS A 272 4.04 -3.39 -31.57
CA LYS A 272 3.34 -2.41 -32.42
C LYS A 272 2.26 -1.62 -31.67
N GLN A 273 1.51 -2.23 -30.77
CA GLN A 273 0.47 -1.53 -30.00
C GLN A 273 1.05 -0.62 -28.90
N VAL A 274 2.20 -0.99 -28.33
CA VAL A 274 2.93 -0.14 -27.40
C VAL A 274 3.48 1.08 -28.11
N GLN A 275 4.06 0.90 -29.29
CA GLN A 275 4.60 1.99 -30.11
C GLN A 275 3.49 2.94 -30.57
N GLN A 276 2.37 2.44 -31.13
CA GLN A 276 1.24 3.26 -31.52
C GLN A 276 0.60 4.03 -30.37
N ARG A 277 0.57 3.45 -29.17
CA ARG A 277 0.04 4.14 -27.99
C ARG A 277 1.00 5.19 -27.42
N LEU A 278 2.30 4.97 -27.51
CA LEU A 278 3.30 6.00 -27.15
C LEU A 278 3.22 7.19 -28.10
N GLU A 279 2.98 6.93 -29.40
CA GLU A 279 2.83 7.97 -30.41
C GLU A 279 1.46 8.68 -30.33
N GLN A 280 0.41 7.97 -29.93
CA GLN A 280 -0.96 8.52 -29.80
C GLN A 280 -1.27 9.15 -28.44
N THR A 281 -0.43 8.95 -27.42
CA THR A 281 -0.54 9.68 -26.16
C THR A 281 0.00 11.08 -26.39
N SER A 282 -0.80 11.93 -27.03
CA SER A 282 -0.49 13.35 -27.04
C SER A 282 -0.49 13.85 -25.59
N LEU A 283 0.54 14.56 -25.21
CA LEU A 283 0.68 15.24 -23.92
C LEU A 283 -0.55 16.12 -23.57
N THR A 284 -1.34 16.47 -24.57
CA THR A 284 -2.55 17.27 -24.50
C THR A 284 -3.80 16.55 -23.94
N GLN A 285 -3.80 15.24 -23.77
CA GLN A 285 -4.95 14.51 -23.19
C GLN A 285 -4.83 14.18 -21.70
N GLU A 286 -3.68 14.31 -21.10
CA GLU A 286 -3.50 14.09 -19.65
C GLU A 286 -3.33 15.45 -18.96
N SER A 287 -4.45 16.05 -18.53
CA SER A 287 -4.47 17.28 -17.71
C SER A 287 -3.92 17.09 -16.29
N ARG A 288 -3.29 15.93 -15.99
CA ARG A 288 -2.68 15.64 -14.67
C ARG A 288 -1.50 16.53 -14.35
N ASP A 289 -0.68 16.83 -15.36
CA ASP A 289 0.48 17.73 -15.18
C ASP A 289 -0.01 19.15 -14.90
N GLU A 290 -1.14 19.55 -15.50
CA GLU A 290 -1.80 20.84 -15.23
C GLU A 290 -2.33 20.87 -13.79
N VAL A 291 -3.00 19.80 -13.32
CA VAL A 291 -3.46 19.69 -11.92
C VAL A 291 -2.30 19.86 -10.93
N ILE A 292 -1.15 19.24 -11.19
CA ILE A 292 0.03 19.39 -10.36
C ILE A 292 0.54 20.83 -10.39
N THR A 293 0.61 21.45 -11.57
CA THR A 293 1.10 22.81 -11.75
C THR A 293 0.19 23.84 -11.08
N ASP A 294 -1.13 23.69 -11.24
CA ASP A 294 -2.12 24.58 -10.62
C ASP A 294 -2.12 24.46 -9.09
N THR A 295 -1.84 23.25 -8.57
CA THR A 295 -1.91 22.96 -7.14
C THR A 295 -0.62 23.31 -6.39
N LEU A 296 0.52 23.31 -7.06
CA LEU A 296 1.83 23.50 -6.43
C LEU A 296 1.96 24.83 -5.66
N PRO A 297 1.44 25.98 -6.14
CA PRO A 297 1.46 27.23 -5.40
C PRO A 297 0.76 27.18 -4.04
N LEU A 298 -0.32 26.38 -3.92
CA LEU A 298 -1.09 26.22 -2.67
C LEU A 298 -0.25 25.66 -1.51
N LEU A 299 0.85 24.93 -1.79
CA LEU A 299 1.75 24.45 -0.74
C LEU A 299 2.37 25.58 0.07
N SER A 300 2.58 26.75 -0.54
CA SER A 300 3.16 27.91 0.12
C SER A 300 2.17 28.67 1.01
N GLU A 301 0.86 28.49 0.81
CA GLU A 301 -0.16 29.15 1.60
C GLU A 301 -0.26 28.55 3.02
N HIS A 302 -0.28 27.22 3.13
CA HIS A 302 -0.41 26.51 4.41
C HIS A 302 0.65 25.42 4.58
N PRO A 303 1.96 25.74 4.61
CA PRO A 303 3.03 24.76 4.50
C PRO A 303 3.12 23.81 5.70
N LEU A 304 2.77 24.25 6.92
CA LEU A 304 3.00 23.45 8.12
C LEU A 304 1.88 22.43 8.39
N LEU A 305 0.62 22.87 8.39
CA LEU A 305 -0.53 22.05 8.79
C LEU A 305 -1.46 21.68 7.63
N GLY A 306 -1.23 22.22 6.44
CA GLY A 306 -2.04 21.97 5.26
C GLY A 306 -3.47 22.50 5.36
N PHE A 307 -4.30 22.20 4.40
CA PHE A 307 -5.69 22.65 4.32
C PHE A 307 -6.68 21.80 5.14
N GLY A 308 -6.25 20.66 5.66
CA GLY A 308 -7.06 19.64 6.34
C GLY A 308 -7.19 18.36 5.50
N GLY A 309 -7.29 17.21 6.17
CA GLY A 309 -7.34 15.93 5.49
C GLY A 309 -8.62 15.75 4.66
N GLY A 310 -8.49 15.29 3.41
CA GLY A 310 -9.60 15.07 2.49
C GLY A 310 -10.19 16.33 1.89
N THR A 311 -9.46 17.47 1.91
CA THR A 311 -9.97 18.76 1.42
C THR A 311 -9.56 19.08 -0.02
N PHE A 312 -8.80 18.21 -0.69
CA PHE A 312 -8.32 18.48 -2.05
C PHE A 312 -9.45 18.88 -3.01
N TYR A 313 -10.55 18.14 -3.02
CA TYR A 313 -11.70 18.40 -3.89
C TYR A 313 -12.40 19.75 -3.60
N THR A 314 -12.21 20.33 -2.40
CA THR A 314 -12.76 21.63 -2.00
C THR A 314 -11.84 22.78 -2.41
N ILE A 315 -10.51 22.58 -2.33
CA ILE A 315 -9.52 23.64 -2.60
C ILE A 315 -9.13 23.71 -4.07
N TYR A 316 -8.98 22.57 -4.77
CA TYR A 316 -8.53 22.54 -6.16
C TYR A 316 -9.42 23.36 -7.12
N PRO A 317 -10.77 23.31 -7.04
CA PRO A 317 -11.62 24.12 -7.92
C PRO A 317 -11.39 25.63 -7.85
N GLN A 318 -10.78 26.15 -6.77
CA GLN A 318 -10.48 27.56 -6.61
C GLN A 318 -9.29 28.03 -7.46
N VAL A 319 -8.38 27.12 -7.79
CA VAL A 319 -7.16 27.37 -8.56
C VAL A 319 -7.16 26.67 -9.92
N GLN A 320 -8.17 25.82 -10.18
CA GLN A 320 -8.28 25.05 -11.40
C GLN A 320 -8.28 25.94 -12.63
N ASN A 321 -7.39 25.67 -13.59
CA ASN A 321 -7.35 26.39 -14.84
C ASN A 321 -8.67 26.20 -15.60
N LYS A 322 -9.21 27.28 -16.17
CA LYS A 322 -10.47 27.28 -16.94
C LYS A 322 -10.45 26.37 -18.16
N THR A 323 -9.29 25.97 -18.64
CA THR A 323 -9.12 25.00 -19.74
C THR A 323 -9.46 23.58 -19.31
N ILE A 324 -9.39 23.25 -18.03
CA ILE A 324 -9.71 21.94 -17.47
C ILE A 324 -11.21 21.85 -17.20
N GLN A 325 -11.92 21.07 -18.00
CA GLN A 325 -13.38 20.89 -17.86
C GLN A 325 -13.78 19.76 -16.92
N HIS A 326 -12.84 18.90 -16.51
CA HIS A 326 -13.11 17.75 -15.66
C HIS A 326 -13.01 18.10 -14.19
N PHE A 327 -13.87 17.50 -13.39
CA PHE A 327 -13.76 17.54 -11.93
C PHE A 327 -12.66 16.60 -11.45
N TYR A 328 -11.76 17.10 -10.63
CA TYR A 328 -10.70 16.32 -10.00
C TYR A 328 -10.93 16.25 -8.48
N ASP A 329 -11.21 15.07 -7.97
CA ASP A 329 -11.35 14.79 -6.54
C ASP A 329 -10.00 14.48 -5.87
N HIS A 330 -8.97 14.18 -6.66
CA HIS A 330 -7.61 13.85 -6.21
C HIS A 330 -6.54 14.45 -7.13
N ALA A 331 -5.36 14.77 -6.54
CA ALA A 331 -4.23 15.35 -7.25
C ALA A 331 -3.52 14.40 -8.24
N HIS A 332 -3.88 13.12 -8.29
CA HIS A 332 -3.14 12.07 -9.00
C HIS A 332 -1.63 12.01 -8.67
N ASN A 333 -1.27 12.54 -7.51
CA ASN A 333 0.05 12.48 -6.90
C ASN A 333 -0.14 12.55 -5.38
N GLU A 334 0.03 11.43 -4.69
CA GLU A 334 -0.22 11.36 -3.24
C GLU A 334 0.77 12.17 -2.41
N TYR A 335 1.99 12.35 -2.88
CA TYR A 335 2.96 13.18 -2.17
C TYR A 335 2.51 14.64 -2.14
N LEU A 336 2.05 15.15 -3.29
CA LEU A 336 1.49 16.49 -3.39
C LEU A 336 0.21 16.61 -2.56
N GLN A 337 -0.73 15.69 -2.73
CA GLN A 337 -2.01 15.70 -2.04
C GLN A 337 -1.83 15.65 -0.52
N PHE A 338 -0.99 14.73 0.00
CA PHE A 338 -0.74 14.64 1.44
C PHE A 338 0.00 15.87 1.98
N SER A 339 0.88 16.48 1.19
CA SER A 339 1.53 17.74 1.59
C SER A 339 0.55 18.90 1.65
N LEU A 340 -0.44 18.94 0.75
CA LEU A 340 -1.50 19.95 0.79
C LEU A 340 -2.48 19.73 1.95
N GLU A 341 -2.93 18.49 2.13
CA GLU A 341 -3.96 18.17 3.11
C GLU A 341 -3.43 18.16 4.55
N PHE A 342 -2.24 17.59 4.78
CA PHE A 342 -1.65 17.43 6.13
C PHE A 342 -0.51 18.38 6.42
N GLY A 343 -0.13 19.20 5.45
CA GLY A 343 1.05 20.04 5.51
C GLY A 343 2.35 19.22 5.47
N LEU A 344 3.47 19.93 5.39
CA LEU A 344 4.79 19.30 5.36
C LEU A 344 5.10 18.53 6.65
N VAL A 345 4.56 18.98 7.79
CA VAL A 345 4.77 18.29 9.08
C VAL A 345 4.08 16.93 9.07
N GLY A 346 2.80 16.85 8.68
CA GLY A 346 2.07 15.58 8.61
C GLY A 346 2.62 14.64 7.55
N ALA A 347 2.95 15.16 6.36
CA ALA A 347 3.57 14.39 5.28
C ALA A 347 4.95 13.82 5.69
N LEU A 348 5.79 14.61 6.38
CA LEU A 348 7.08 14.16 6.90
C LEU A 348 6.94 13.07 7.95
N LEU A 349 5.98 13.17 8.87
CA LEU A 349 5.71 12.15 9.89
C LEU A 349 5.32 10.82 9.25
N LEU A 350 4.46 10.84 8.21
CA LEU A 350 4.11 9.64 7.44
C LEU A 350 5.32 9.08 6.68
N ALA A 351 6.11 9.94 6.03
CA ALA A 351 7.32 9.53 5.33
C ALA A 351 8.32 8.86 6.28
N LEU A 352 8.57 9.44 7.45
CA LEU A 352 9.46 8.86 8.47
C LEU A 352 8.95 7.51 8.97
N LEU A 353 7.63 7.35 9.16
CA LEU A 353 7.03 6.07 9.52
C LEU A 353 7.31 4.99 8.47
N VAL A 354 7.09 5.30 7.20
CA VAL A 354 7.35 4.37 6.08
C VAL A 354 8.85 4.06 5.97
N ILE A 355 9.71 5.07 6.13
CA ILE A 355 11.18 4.90 6.12
C ILE A 355 11.64 3.97 7.26
N LEU A 356 11.10 4.11 8.46
CA LEU A 356 11.43 3.20 9.57
C LEU A 356 10.98 1.76 9.31
N CYS A 357 9.82 1.57 8.67
CA CYS A 357 9.36 0.25 8.25
C CYS A 357 10.27 -0.34 7.16
N ALA A 358 10.67 0.45 6.17
CA ALA A 358 11.61 0.07 5.11
C ALA A 358 12.98 -0.32 5.70
N LYS A 359 13.51 0.50 6.61
CA LYS A 359 14.76 0.22 7.35
C LYS A 359 14.68 -1.10 8.13
N SER A 360 13.55 -1.37 8.78
CA SER A 360 13.31 -2.64 9.48
C SER A 360 13.31 -3.82 8.51
N SER A 361 12.64 -3.69 7.36
CA SER A 361 12.60 -4.72 6.31
C SER A 361 14.00 -4.99 5.73
N ILE A 362 14.75 -3.95 5.37
CA ILE A 362 16.13 -4.09 4.89
C ILE A 362 17.02 -4.75 5.93
N SER A 363 16.90 -4.36 7.20
CA SER A 363 17.65 -4.97 8.31
C SER A 363 17.36 -6.47 8.40
N ALA A 364 16.10 -6.87 8.30
CA ALA A 364 15.71 -8.28 8.31
C ALA A 364 16.24 -9.05 7.07
N ILE A 365 16.19 -8.47 5.86
CA ILE A 365 16.78 -9.04 4.64
C ILE A 365 18.29 -9.31 4.85
N ARG A 366 19.01 -8.39 5.47
CA ARG A 366 20.47 -8.48 5.69
C ARG A 366 20.86 -9.46 6.80
N GLN A 367 20.14 -9.43 7.93
CA GLN A 367 20.59 -10.06 9.17
C GLN A 367 19.91 -11.40 9.47
N ARG A 368 18.65 -11.58 9.05
CA ARG A 368 17.91 -12.81 9.34
C ARG A 368 18.42 -13.98 8.50
N ARG A 369 18.58 -15.15 9.12
CA ARG A 369 19.02 -16.38 8.43
C ARG A 369 17.85 -17.29 8.05
N HIS A 370 16.78 -17.27 8.84
CA HIS A 370 15.61 -18.10 8.61
C HIS A 370 14.79 -17.61 7.39
N PRO A 371 14.32 -18.51 6.50
CA PRO A 371 13.61 -18.13 5.26
C PRO A 371 12.33 -17.31 5.52
N LEU A 372 11.58 -17.63 6.60
CA LEU A 372 10.29 -16.98 6.87
C LEU A 372 10.44 -15.47 7.13
N PRO A 373 11.24 -14.98 8.10
CA PRO A 373 11.43 -13.54 8.27
C PRO A 373 12.01 -12.86 7.02
N ARG A 374 12.90 -13.53 6.28
CA ARG A 374 13.44 -13.00 5.02
C ARG A 374 12.35 -12.80 3.96
N GLY A 375 11.48 -13.80 3.78
CA GLY A 375 10.39 -13.72 2.83
C GLY A 375 9.38 -12.63 3.19
N VAL A 376 9.06 -12.49 4.48
CA VAL A 376 8.19 -11.43 4.98
C VAL A 376 8.82 -10.04 4.78
N ALA A 377 10.10 -9.89 5.09
CA ALA A 377 10.83 -8.65 4.87
C ALA A 377 10.89 -8.27 3.38
N PHE A 378 11.09 -9.27 2.51
CA PHE A 378 11.01 -9.09 1.07
C PHE A 378 9.64 -8.57 0.63
N ALA A 379 8.56 -9.21 1.10
CA ALA A 379 7.19 -8.80 0.81
C ALA A 379 6.93 -7.34 1.21
N SER A 380 7.29 -6.98 2.44
CA SER A 380 7.10 -5.63 2.96
C SER A 380 7.90 -4.60 2.18
N PHE A 381 9.18 -4.86 1.92
CA PHE A 381 10.04 -3.91 1.21
C PHE A 381 9.61 -3.72 -0.25
N MET A 382 9.24 -4.80 -0.93
CA MET A 382 8.70 -4.74 -2.30
C MET A 382 7.39 -3.94 -2.34
N ALA A 383 6.49 -4.14 -1.38
CA ALA A 383 5.25 -3.39 -1.27
C ALA A 383 5.49 -1.90 -1.02
N ILE A 384 6.48 -1.55 -0.16
CA ILE A 384 6.85 -0.16 0.10
C ILE A 384 7.37 0.52 -1.18
N LEU A 385 8.28 -0.13 -1.90
CA LEU A 385 8.81 0.41 -3.16
C LEU A 385 7.72 0.55 -4.22
N GLY A 386 6.87 -0.47 -4.37
CA GLY A 386 5.79 -0.45 -5.35
C GLY A 386 4.76 0.63 -5.06
N MET A 387 4.36 0.78 -3.78
CA MET A 387 3.46 1.85 -3.35
C MET A 387 4.10 3.23 -3.57
N ALA A 388 5.35 3.41 -3.16
CA ALA A 388 6.06 4.68 -3.32
C ALA A 388 6.14 5.12 -4.78
N LEU A 389 6.39 4.19 -5.70
CA LEU A 389 6.39 4.50 -7.14
C LEU A 389 4.98 4.79 -7.68
N HIS A 390 3.98 4.00 -7.27
CA HIS A 390 2.61 4.19 -7.77
C HIS A 390 2.02 5.52 -7.31
N ALA A 391 2.32 5.93 -6.09
CA ALA A 391 1.88 7.18 -5.48
C ALA A 391 2.43 8.45 -6.17
N THR A 392 3.45 8.35 -7.03
CA THR A 392 3.98 9.51 -7.79
C THR A 392 3.05 10.00 -8.88
N VAL A 393 2.17 9.16 -9.40
CA VAL A 393 1.30 9.48 -10.56
C VAL A 393 -0.16 9.06 -10.37
N ASP A 394 -0.52 8.63 -9.14
CA ASP A 394 -1.87 8.20 -8.80
C ASP A 394 -2.14 8.35 -7.29
N PHE A 395 -3.33 7.93 -6.84
CA PHE A 395 -3.80 8.04 -5.46
C PHE A 395 -4.21 6.67 -4.86
N PRO A 396 -3.33 5.64 -4.87
CA PRO A 396 -3.68 4.29 -4.47
C PRO A 396 -4.08 4.14 -2.99
N LEU A 397 -3.60 5.01 -2.09
CA LEU A 397 -3.92 4.97 -0.66
C LEU A 397 -5.30 5.56 -0.33
N GLN A 398 -5.94 6.26 -1.26
CA GLN A 398 -7.32 6.71 -1.08
C GLN A 398 -8.31 5.54 -1.12
N ALA A 399 -7.96 4.43 -1.78
CA ALA A 399 -8.69 3.18 -1.68
C ALA A 399 -8.43 2.51 -0.32
N SER A 400 -9.44 2.47 0.56
CA SER A 400 -9.30 1.95 1.93
C SER A 400 -8.77 0.51 2.00
N ALA A 401 -9.05 -0.31 1.00
CA ALA A 401 -8.53 -1.67 0.90
C ALA A 401 -7.01 -1.68 0.69
N ASN A 402 -6.50 -0.82 -0.20
CA ASN A 402 -5.07 -0.67 -0.45
C ASN A 402 -4.35 -0.10 0.77
N ALA A 403 -4.90 0.96 1.37
CA ALA A 403 -4.34 1.57 2.56
C ALA A 403 -4.23 0.57 3.73
N ALA A 404 -5.33 -0.15 4.04
CA ALA A 404 -5.32 -1.15 5.11
C ALA A 404 -4.33 -2.28 4.84
N LEU A 405 -4.28 -2.80 3.61
CA LEU A 405 -3.33 -3.84 3.23
C LEU A 405 -1.88 -3.35 3.31
N PHE A 406 -1.63 -2.12 2.87
CA PHE A 406 -0.30 -1.50 2.96
C PHE A 406 0.15 -1.34 4.43
N ILE A 407 -0.73 -0.87 5.32
CA ILE A 407 -0.45 -0.77 6.76
C ILE A 407 -0.09 -2.15 7.37
N VAL A 408 -0.80 -3.21 7.00
CA VAL A 408 -0.44 -4.57 7.42
C VAL A 408 0.95 -4.96 6.89
N LEU A 409 1.25 -4.70 5.62
CA LEU A 409 2.56 -5.03 5.04
C LEU A 409 3.70 -4.21 5.67
N LEU A 410 3.46 -2.95 6.04
CA LEU A 410 4.41 -2.14 6.82
C LEU A 410 4.70 -2.79 8.18
N SER A 411 3.66 -3.19 8.91
CA SER A 411 3.82 -3.85 10.21
C SER A 411 4.55 -5.19 10.09
N LEU A 412 4.30 -5.97 9.04
CA LEU A 412 5.02 -7.21 8.75
C LEU A 412 6.52 -6.98 8.57
N GLY A 413 6.93 -5.88 7.96
CA GLY A 413 8.34 -5.48 7.85
C GLY A 413 9.00 -5.31 9.21
N VAL A 414 8.31 -4.65 10.14
CA VAL A 414 8.79 -4.46 11.53
C VAL A 414 8.83 -5.80 12.28
N ILE A 415 7.78 -6.62 12.16
CA ILE A 415 7.70 -7.95 12.78
C ILE A 415 8.83 -8.84 12.28
N SER A 416 9.12 -8.83 10.98
CA SER A 416 10.16 -9.66 10.38
C SER A 416 11.54 -9.46 11.04
N ASN A 417 11.81 -8.22 11.46
CA ASN A 417 13.06 -7.85 12.13
C ASN A 417 13.07 -8.22 13.62
N THR A 418 11.93 -8.32 14.27
CA THR A 418 11.83 -8.48 15.73
C THR A 418 11.40 -9.87 16.18
N ILE A 419 10.77 -10.67 15.30
CA ILE A 419 10.20 -11.98 15.67
C ILE A 419 11.27 -12.97 16.13
N SER A 420 10.99 -13.70 17.23
CA SER A 420 11.82 -14.82 17.66
C SER A 420 11.46 -16.09 16.89
N MET A 421 12.45 -16.77 16.35
CA MET A 421 12.32 -18.04 15.65
C MET A 421 12.71 -19.24 16.51
N ARG A 422 12.66 -19.10 17.84
CA ARG A 422 12.87 -20.24 18.74
C ARG A 422 11.75 -21.25 18.50
N PHE A 423 12.08 -22.38 17.92
CA PHE A 423 11.20 -23.54 17.91
C PHE A 423 10.97 -23.96 19.35
N GLN A 424 9.71 -23.97 19.79
CA GLN A 424 9.36 -24.84 20.89
C GLN A 424 9.63 -26.27 20.39
N HIS A 425 10.74 -26.86 20.83
CA HIS A 425 10.85 -28.30 20.88
C HIS A 425 9.79 -28.75 21.88
N ASN A 426 8.58 -28.97 21.39
CA ASN A 426 7.62 -29.79 22.12
C ASN A 426 8.25 -31.17 22.20
N LYS A 427 8.77 -31.49 23.36
CA LYS A 427 9.01 -32.87 23.76
C LYS A 427 7.64 -33.57 23.66
N VAL A 428 7.54 -34.52 22.74
CA VAL A 428 6.57 -35.60 22.78
C VAL A 428 7.00 -36.56 23.86
#